data_dc66caa5cd6c0ff22456da643f47da08
#
_entry.id   dc66caa5cd6c0ff22456da643f47da08
#
_cell.length_a   1.000
_cell.length_b   1.000
_cell.length_c   1.000
_cell.angle_alpha   90.00
_cell.angle_beta   90.00
_cell.angle_gamma   90.00
#
_symmetry.space_group_name_H-M   'P 1'
#
loop_
_entity.id
_entity.type
_entity.pdbx_description
1 polymer ?
#
loop_
_entity_poly.entity_id
_entity_poly.type
_entity_poly.pdbx_seq_one_letter_code
_entity_poly.pdbx_strand_id
1 'polypeptide(L)'
;MENMLWKDRKRHLGLPLSFTKYSLSGGEAPRIFRETGLFNLKEEEVLLYRVRDITLARSFIQRIFGVGTISLHSSDKTTPTLDLVYIARPKDVKELIFSKVEQAKNSRRMRTTELLDD
;
A
#
# COMPACT_ATOMS: atom_id res chain seq x y z
N MET A 1 7.95 -14.36 10.74
CA MET A 1 7.80 -14.20 9.27
C MET A 1 6.54 -13.41 8.98
N GLU A 2 6.66 -12.35 8.21
CA GLU A 2 5.50 -11.52 7.88
C GLU A 2 4.62 -12.21 6.85
N ASN A 3 3.30 -12.17 7.08
CA ASN A 3 2.35 -12.71 6.12
C ASN A 3 2.20 -11.75 4.95
N MET A 4 2.36 -12.27 3.74
CA MET A 4 2.14 -11.48 2.53
C MET A 4 0.65 -11.50 2.20
N LEU A 5 -0.02 -10.35 2.38
CA LEU A 5 -1.46 -10.22 2.13
C LEU A 5 -1.77 -9.91 0.68
N TRP A 6 -0.88 -9.20 0.00
CA TRP A 6 -1.08 -8.81 -1.38
C TRP A 6 0.25 -8.43 -1.99
N LYS A 7 0.42 -8.72 -3.28
CA LYS A 7 1.54 -8.21 -4.07
C LYS A 7 1.13 -8.07 -5.54
N ASP A 8 1.70 -7.09 -6.20
CA ASP A 8 1.48 -6.85 -7.62
C ASP A 8 2.67 -6.10 -8.19
N ARG A 9 2.70 -5.97 -9.51
CA ARG A 9 3.69 -5.16 -10.21
C ARG A 9 2.98 -4.02 -10.89
N LYS A 10 3.70 -2.90 -11.08
CA LYS A 10 3.23 -1.84 -11.96
C LYS A 10 3.04 -2.44 -13.35
N ARG A 11 1.85 -2.30 -13.91
CA ARG A 11 1.50 -2.94 -15.17
C ARG A 11 1.64 -1.99 -16.33
N HIS A 12 2.20 -2.50 -17.45
CA HIS A 12 2.23 -1.79 -18.73
C HIS A 12 1.18 -2.42 -19.63
N LEU A 13 0.24 -1.60 -20.15
CA LEU A 13 -0.83 -2.06 -21.03
C LEU A 13 -1.59 -3.27 -20.42
N GLY A 14 -1.75 -3.25 -19.10
CA GLY A 14 -2.43 -4.33 -18.39
C GLY A 14 -1.58 -5.55 -18.06
N LEU A 15 -0.32 -5.59 -18.50
CA LEU A 15 0.58 -6.72 -18.30
C LEU A 15 1.62 -6.41 -17.21
N PRO A 16 2.00 -7.40 -16.36
CA PRO A 16 2.95 -7.18 -15.27
C PRO A 16 4.40 -7.21 -15.75
N LEU A 17 4.78 -6.26 -16.61
CA LEU A 17 6.09 -6.23 -17.25
C LEU A 17 7.09 -5.25 -16.64
N SER A 18 6.71 -4.55 -15.59
CA SER A 18 7.55 -3.55 -14.95
C SER A 18 8.47 -4.16 -13.90
N PHE A 19 9.60 -3.47 -13.60
CA PHE A 19 10.48 -3.82 -12.49
C PHE A 19 10.07 -3.18 -11.17
N THR A 20 8.91 -2.57 -11.12
CA THR A 20 8.34 -2.02 -9.89
C THR A 20 7.33 -3.02 -9.32
N LYS A 21 7.57 -3.43 -8.08
CA LYS A 21 6.71 -4.39 -7.37
C LYS A 21 6.14 -3.73 -6.13
N TYR A 22 4.90 -4.08 -5.83
CA TYR A 22 4.21 -3.61 -4.63
C TYR A 22 3.79 -4.82 -3.81
N SER A 23 3.81 -4.67 -2.48
CA SER A 23 3.35 -5.73 -1.60
C SER A 23 2.80 -5.15 -0.30
N LEU A 24 1.89 -5.91 0.30
CA LEU A 24 1.28 -5.57 1.58
C LEU A 24 1.51 -6.73 2.53
N SER A 25 2.17 -6.47 3.66
CA SER A 25 2.41 -7.47 4.68
C SER A 25 1.40 -7.34 5.83
N GLY A 26 1.15 -8.46 6.50
CA GLY A 26 0.34 -8.49 7.70
C GLY A 26 1.22 -8.56 8.96
N GLY A 27 0.68 -9.16 10.03
CA GLY A 27 1.39 -9.33 11.30
C GLY A 27 1.16 -8.19 12.26
N GLU A 28 2.04 -8.04 13.24
CA GLU A 28 1.88 -7.04 14.30
C GLU A 28 2.12 -5.62 13.82
N ALA A 29 2.98 -5.45 12.82
CA ALA A 29 3.28 -4.13 12.24
C ALA A 29 3.10 -4.19 10.72
N PRO A 30 1.83 -4.16 10.25
CA PRO A 30 1.57 -4.26 8.81
C PRO A 30 2.15 -3.07 8.05
N ARG A 31 2.73 -3.35 6.88
CA ARG A 31 3.43 -2.36 6.07
C ARG A 31 3.12 -2.55 4.60
N ILE A 32 3.19 -1.44 3.85
CA ILE A 32 3.10 -1.45 2.40
C ILE A 32 4.50 -1.17 1.86
N PHE A 33 4.91 -1.94 0.85
CA PHE A 33 6.25 -1.85 0.26
C PHE A 33 6.17 -1.50 -1.22
N ARG A 34 7.14 -0.72 -1.65
CA ARG A 34 7.41 -0.48 -3.07
C ARG A 34 8.88 -0.79 -3.35
N GLU A 35 9.11 -1.73 -4.24
CA GLU A 35 10.44 -2.17 -4.63
C GLU A 35 10.65 -1.85 -6.10
N THR A 36 11.70 -1.10 -6.42
CA THR A 36 11.98 -0.64 -7.77
C THR A 36 13.39 -0.98 -8.20
N GLY A 37 13.56 -1.33 -9.48
CA GLY A 37 14.85 -1.48 -10.10
C GLY A 37 15.17 -2.91 -10.47
N LEU A 38 16.09 -3.06 -11.44
CA LEU A 38 16.57 -4.34 -11.90
C LEU A 38 17.98 -4.62 -11.33
N PHE A 39 18.88 -3.65 -11.49
CA PHE A 39 20.25 -3.79 -11.01
C PHE A 39 20.46 -3.09 -9.68
N ASN A 40 19.92 -1.88 -9.52
CA ASN A 40 19.97 -1.15 -8.26
C ASN A 40 18.60 -1.19 -7.62
N LEU A 41 18.48 -1.93 -6.53
CA LEU A 41 17.21 -2.16 -5.86
C LEU A 41 16.93 -1.04 -4.86
N LYS A 42 15.78 -0.40 -4.99
CA LYS A 42 15.29 0.60 -4.04
C LYS A 42 14.00 0.08 -3.42
N GLU A 43 13.97 0.02 -2.10
CA GLU A 43 12.78 -0.41 -1.37
C GLU A 43 12.30 0.72 -0.47
N GLU A 44 11.01 1.02 -0.58
CA GLU A 44 10.34 2.02 0.26
C GLU A 44 9.22 1.32 1.01
N GLU A 45 8.98 1.73 2.26
CA GLU A 45 7.90 1.14 3.05
C GLU A 45 7.21 2.20 3.89
N VAL A 46 5.92 1.96 4.16
CA VAL A 46 5.11 2.82 5.01
C VAL A 46 4.31 1.95 5.96
N LEU A 47 4.40 2.26 7.25
CA LEU A 47 3.58 1.60 8.26
C LEU A 47 2.13 2.01 8.09
N LEU A 48 1.22 1.05 8.09
CA LEU A 48 -0.18 1.32 7.78
C LEU A 48 -0.84 2.27 8.78
N TYR A 49 -0.47 2.20 10.06
CA TYR A 49 -1.07 3.11 11.04
C TYR A 49 -0.74 4.58 10.76
N ARG A 50 0.27 4.87 9.93
CA ARG A 50 0.64 6.22 9.54
C ARG A 50 -0.09 6.73 8.31
N VAL A 51 -0.82 5.87 7.62
CA VAL A 51 -1.58 6.26 6.43
C VAL A 51 -2.78 7.10 6.86
N ARG A 52 -2.88 8.32 6.30
CA ARG A 52 -3.91 9.29 6.65
C ARG A 52 -5.05 9.32 5.64
N ASP A 53 -4.73 9.05 4.38
CA ASP A 53 -5.70 9.15 3.30
C ASP A 53 -5.33 8.22 2.16
N ILE A 54 -6.32 7.73 1.44
CA ILE A 54 -6.14 6.83 0.31
C ILE A 54 -6.96 7.36 -0.85
N THR A 55 -6.30 7.58 -1.99
CA THR A 55 -6.95 8.09 -3.20
C THR A 55 -6.80 7.08 -4.32
N LEU A 56 -7.88 6.83 -5.05
CA LEU A 56 -7.85 6.02 -6.25
C LEU A 56 -8.14 6.90 -7.45
N ALA A 57 -7.21 6.93 -8.40
CA ALA A 57 -7.39 7.67 -9.66
C ALA A 57 -7.25 6.71 -10.83
N ARG A 58 -8.13 6.85 -11.81
CA ARG A 58 -8.11 6.04 -13.02
C ARG A 58 -8.33 6.95 -14.22
N SER A 59 -7.30 7.07 -15.07
CA SER A 59 -7.45 7.73 -16.36
C SER A 59 -8.28 6.86 -17.30
N PHE A 60 -8.69 7.44 -18.43
CA PHE A 60 -9.44 6.70 -19.44
C PHE A 60 -8.65 5.48 -19.92
N ILE A 61 -7.36 5.66 -20.18
CA ILE A 61 -6.48 4.58 -20.65
C ILE A 61 -6.36 3.51 -19.58
N GLN A 62 -6.19 3.90 -18.32
CA GLN A 62 -6.12 2.94 -17.21
C GLN A 62 -7.38 2.10 -17.11
N ARG A 63 -8.54 2.71 -17.32
CA ARG A 63 -9.82 2.00 -17.28
C ARG A 63 -9.93 0.97 -18.40
N ILE A 64 -9.40 1.30 -19.60
CA ILE A 64 -9.39 0.36 -20.73
C ILE A 64 -8.57 -0.88 -20.39
N PHE A 65 -7.42 -0.70 -19.74
CA PHE A 65 -6.53 -1.82 -19.39
C PHE A 65 -6.82 -2.43 -18.03
N GLY A 66 -7.90 -2.02 -17.36
CA GLY A 66 -8.32 -2.60 -16.09
C GLY A 66 -7.39 -2.31 -14.93
N VAL A 67 -6.68 -1.17 -14.96
CA VAL A 67 -5.74 -0.78 -13.92
C VAL A 67 -6.10 0.58 -13.35
N GLY A 68 -5.43 0.96 -12.26
CA GLY A 68 -5.59 2.26 -11.63
C GLY A 68 -4.39 2.58 -10.77
N THR A 69 -4.34 3.80 -10.26
CA THR A 69 -3.27 4.25 -9.36
C THR A 69 -3.85 4.54 -7.99
N ILE A 70 -3.27 3.93 -6.97
CA ILE A 70 -3.67 4.14 -5.57
C ILE A 70 -2.58 4.96 -4.92
N SER A 71 -2.95 6.13 -4.37
CA SER A 71 -2.02 7.01 -3.66
C SER A 71 -2.29 6.95 -2.17
N LEU A 72 -1.28 6.60 -1.41
CA LEU A 72 -1.33 6.53 0.05
C LEU A 72 -0.63 7.75 0.62
N HIS A 73 -1.39 8.61 1.31
CA HIS A 73 -0.84 9.80 1.95
C HIS A 73 -0.62 9.50 3.43
N SER A 74 0.59 9.72 3.91
CA SER A 74 0.98 9.30 5.26
C SER A 74 1.65 10.42 6.04
N SER A 75 1.80 10.20 7.35
CA SER A 75 2.57 11.08 8.22
C SER A 75 4.06 10.73 8.24
N ASP A 76 4.47 9.76 7.44
CA ASP A 76 5.87 9.36 7.34
C ASP A 76 6.71 10.48 6.72
N LYS A 77 7.79 10.86 7.38
CA LYS A 77 8.62 11.98 6.92
C LYS A 77 9.44 11.64 5.68
N THR A 78 9.83 10.39 5.55
CA THR A 78 10.65 9.93 4.43
C THR A 78 9.81 9.65 3.19
N THR A 79 8.60 9.12 3.39
CA THR A 79 7.69 8.75 2.31
C THR A 79 6.30 9.30 2.60
N PRO A 80 6.10 10.62 2.45
CA PRO A 80 4.79 11.23 2.74
C PRO A 80 3.70 10.79 1.78
N THR A 81 4.06 10.38 0.56
CA THR A 81 3.11 9.83 -0.41
C THR A 81 3.73 8.62 -1.08
N LEU A 82 3.01 7.52 -1.07
CA LEU A 82 3.41 6.31 -1.78
C LEU A 82 2.37 6.00 -2.85
N ASP A 83 2.78 6.02 -4.12
CA ASP A 83 1.90 5.74 -5.24
C ASP A 83 2.06 4.30 -5.70
N LEU A 84 0.95 3.58 -5.76
CA LEU A 84 0.88 2.24 -6.34
C LEU A 84 0.32 2.40 -7.76
N VAL A 85 1.23 2.42 -8.75
CA VAL A 85 0.91 2.83 -10.12
C VAL A 85 0.54 1.63 -10.98
N TYR A 86 -0.57 1.78 -11.73
CA TYR A 86 -1.06 0.77 -12.67
C TYR A 86 -1.30 -0.59 -12.00
N ILE A 87 -2.11 -0.57 -10.95
CA ILE A 87 -2.49 -1.76 -10.18
C ILE A 87 -3.72 -2.41 -10.81
N ALA A 88 -3.69 -3.74 -10.94
CA ALA A 88 -4.87 -4.50 -11.36
C ALA A 88 -5.89 -4.54 -10.23
N ARG A 89 -7.17 -4.57 -10.56
CA ARG A 89 -8.28 -4.60 -9.60
C ARG A 89 -8.14 -3.50 -8.55
N PRO A 90 -8.00 -2.23 -8.98
CA PRO A 90 -7.63 -1.17 -8.03
C PRO A 90 -8.66 -0.94 -6.94
N LYS A 91 -9.94 -1.12 -7.23
CA LYS A 91 -10.98 -0.94 -6.20
C LYS A 91 -10.88 -1.99 -5.10
N ASP A 92 -10.65 -3.24 -5.49
CA ASP A 92 -10.50 -4.33 -4.52
C ASP A 92 -9.26 -4.14 -3.65
N VAL A 93 -8.14 -3.75 -4.28
CA VAL A 93 -6.89 -3.50 -3.57
C VAL A 93 -7.03 -2.31 -2.64
N LYS A 94 -7.68 -1.23 -3.09
CA LYS A 94 -7.94 -0.05 -2.25
C LYS A 94 -8.74 -0.45 -1.01
N GLU A 95 -9.79 -1.25 -1.17
CA GLU A 95 -10.61 -1.68 -0.03
C GLU A 95 -9.83 -2.59 0.92
N LEU A 96 -8.99 -3.46 0.39
CA LEU A 96 -8.12 -4.29 1.23
C LEU A 96 -7.18 -3.43 2.06
N ILE A 97 -6.51 -2.48 1.43
CA ILE A 97 -5.58 -1.57 2.12
C ILE A 97 -6.32 -0.75 3.17
N PHE A 98 -7.47 -0.19 2.81
CA PHE A 98 -8.29 0.61 3.74
C PHE A 98 -8.65 -0.20 4.98
N SER A 99 -9.12 -1.43 4.79
CA SER A 99 -9.48 -2.32 5.89
C SER A 99 -8.29 -2.59 6.80
N LYS A 100 -7.12 -2.85 6.23
CA LYS A 100 -5.92 -3.13 7.03
C LYS A 100 -5.39 -1.88 7.72
N VAL A 101 -5.52 -0.71 7.11
CA VAL A 101 -5.17 0.56 7.75
C VAL A 101 -6.04 0.79 8.99
N GLU A 102 -7.35 0.59 8.86
CA GLU A 102 -8.26 0.77 9.99
C GLU A 102 -7.97 -0.21 11.12
N GLN A 103 -7.67 -1.46 10.78
CA GLN A 103 -7.29 -2.45 11.78
C GLN A 103 -5.99 -2.07 12.50
N ALA A 104 -5.00 -1.57 11.76
CA ALA A 104 -3.72 -1.16 12.33
C ALA A 104 -3.90 0.02 13.29
N LYS A 105 -4.72 0.99 12.91
CA LYS A 105 -5.01 2.16 13.75
C LYS A 105 -5.76 1.77 15.01
N ASN A 106 -6.75 0.87 14.88
CA ASN A 106 -7.54 0.43 16.03
C ASN A 106 -6.68 -0.36 17.01
N SER A 107 -5.84 -1.26 16.53
CA SER A 107 -4.94 -2.03 17.39
C SER A 107 -4.00 -1.12 18.17
N ARG A 108 -3.45 -0.11 17.50
CA ARG A 108 -2.53 0.83 18.14
C ARG A 108 -3.24 1.69 19.18
N ARG A 109 -4.46 2.14 18.88
CA ARG A 109 -5.27 2.92 19.82
C ARG A 109 -5.62 2.12 21.06
N MET A 110 -5.96 0.86 20.89
CA MET A 110 -6.27 -0.04 22.01
C MET A 110 -5.06 -0.27 22.91
N ARG A 111 -3.87 -0.46 22.34
CA ARG A 111 -2.64 -0.61 23.12
C ARG A 111 -2.36 0.64 23.94
N THR A 112 -2.55 1.80 23.36
CA THR A 112 -2.34 3.08 24.05
C THR A 112 -3.31 3.21 25.22
N THR A 113 -4.58 2.85 25.03
CA THR A 113 -5.60 2.88 26.07
C THR A 113 -5.25 1.93 27.23
N GLU A 114 -4.81 0.72 26.92
CA GLU A 114 -4.40 -0.25 27.93
C GLU A 114 -3.23 0.25 28.77
N LEU A 115 -2.26 0.91 28.13
CA LEU A 115 -1.11 1.46 28.83
C LEU A 115 -1.49 2.61 29.75
N LEU A 116 -2.51 3.38 29.39
CA LEU A 116 -2.95 4.53 30.17
C LEU A 116 -3.85 4.13 31.35
N ASP A 117 -4.50 2.99 31.26
CA ASP A 117 -5.42 2.51 32.30
C ASP A 117 -4.71 1.85 33.49
N ASP A 118 -3.42 1.60 33.37
CA ASP A 118 -2.63 1.03 34.47
C ASP A 118 -2.24 2.09 35.54
#